data_351191daed6d4b2835d8da813d024810
#
_entry.id   351191daed6d4b2835d8da813d024810
#
_cell.length_a   1.000
_cell.length_b   1.000
_cell.length_c   1.000
_cell.angle_alpha   90.00
_cell.angle_beta   90.00
_cell.angle_gamma   90.00
#
_symmetry.space_group_name_H-M   'P 1'
#
loop_
_entity.id
_entity.type
_entity.pdbx_description
1 polymer ?
#
loop_
_entity_poly.entity_id
_entity_poly.type
_entity_poly.pdbx_seq_one_letter_code
_entity_poly.pdbx_strand_id
1 'polypeptide(L)'
;MDEGGDFVRVFYTEPYTFDEWRSVIEELRRNPLFAFQRRIGGLIDRTHAGPPPTEFTDAVAAYISQHPLLLKGRRLAFVAHDTESAADAWLHARMYEEAGAISTVFSSQDDAVGWLREAFTEG
;
A
#
# COMPACT_ATOMS: atom_id res chain seq x y z
N MET A 1 0.91 -12.38 -2.79
CA MET A 1 1.87 -12.00 -1.72
C MET A 1 3.28 -12.35 -2.15
N ASP A 2 4.25 -11.67 -1.59
CA ASP A 2 5.65 -11.90 -1.91
C ASP A 2 6.15 -13.22 -1.32
N GLU A 3 7.37 -13.65 -1.72
CA GLU A 3 8.01 -14.83 -1.16
C GLU A 3 8.06 -14.75 0.37
N GLY A 4 7.68 -15.80 1.03
CA GLY A 4 7.63 -15.86 2.49
C GLY A 4 6.37 -15.27 3.10
N GLY A 5 5.51 -14.60 2.34
CA GLY A 5 4.27 -14.04 2.85
C GLY A 5 4.42 -12.83 3.75
N ASP A 6 5.55 -12.09 3.62
CA ASP A 6 5.86 -10.95 4.49
C ASP A 6 5.13 -9.68 4.10
N PHE A 7 4.81 -9.52 2.83
CA PHE A 7 4.13 -8.34 2.32
C PHE A 7 3.52 -8.63 0.95
N VAL A 8 2.63 -7.73 0.53
CA VAL A 8 2.01 -7.75 -0.80
C VAL A 8 2.73 -6.72 -1.66
N ARG A 9 3.06 -7.10 -2.90
CA ARG A 9 3.76 -6.20 -3.82
C ARG A 9 2.80 -5.75 -4.92
N VAL A 10 2.69 -4.42 -5.07
CA VAL A 10 1.84 -3.81 -6.09
C VAL A 10 2.70 -2.87 -6.96
N PHE A 11 2.65 -3.06 -8.28
CA PHE A 11 3.37 -2.21 -9.23
C PHE A 11 2.36 -1.38 -10.02
N TYR A 12 2.57 -0.06 -10.06
CA TYR A 12 1.78 0.85 -10.88
C TYR A 12 2.58 1.22 -12.11
N THR A 13 2.26 0.63 -13.25
CA THR A 13 2.95 0.90 -14.52
C THR A 13 2.14 1.79 -15.44
N GLU A 14 0.85 1.93 -15.19
CA GLU A 14 -0.09 2.74 -15.98
C GLU A 14 -1.14 3.33 -15.04
N PRO A 15 -2.00 4.24 -15.52
CA PRO A 15 -3.11 4.70 -14.70
C PRO A 15 -3.95 3.53 -14.20
N TYR A 16 -4.00 3.40 -12.89
CA TYR A 16 -4.64 2.28 -12.23
C TYR A 16 -6.10 2.64 -11.97
N THR A 17 -7.05 1.79 -12.36
CA THR A 17 -8.46 2.09 -12.14
C THR A 17 -8.89 1.65 -10.74
N PHE A 18 -9.96 2.28 -10.24
CA PHE A 18 -10.52 1.88 -8.96
C PHE A 18 -10.98 0.43 -8.97
N ASP A 19 -11.57 -0.03 -10.07
CA ASP A 19 -12.04 -1.42 -10.18
C ASP A 19 -10.89 -2.41 -10.07
N GLU A 20 -9.75 -2.12 -10.70
CA GLU A 20 -8.56 -2.95 -10.59
C GLU A 20 -8.04 -2.95 -9.15
N TRP A 21 -7.94 -1.79 -8.53
CA TRP A 21 -7.52 -1.66 -7.13
C TRP A 21 -8.46 -2.43 -6.20
N ARG A 22 -9.76 -2.27 -6.38
CA ARG A 22 -10.75 -2.96 -5.56
C ARG A 22 -10.66 -4.48 -5.70
N SER A 23 -10.45 -4.98 -6.93
CA SER A 23 -10.30 -6.41 -7.17
C SER A 23 -9.13 -7.00 -6.39
N VAL A 24 -7.98 -6.29 -6.39
CA VAL A 24 -6.80 -6.72 -5.64
C VAL A 24 -7.09 -6.74 -4.14
N ILE A 25 -7.71 -5.69 -3.62
CA ILE A 25 -8.02 -5.58 -2.20
C ILE A 25 -9.01 -6.66 -1.75
N GLU A 26 -10.05 -6.91 -2.54
CA GLU A 26 -11.04 -7.95 -2.20
C GLU A 26 -10.42 -9.34 -2.22
N GLU A 27 -9.51 -9.61 -3.16
CA GLU A 27 -8.78 -10.86 -3.20
C GLU A 27 -7.92 -11.03 -1.95
N LEU A 28 -7.24 -9.98 -1.51
CA LEU A 28 -6.46 -10.01 -0.28
C LEU A 28 -7.34 -10.25 0.95
N ARG A 29 -8.50 -9.64 1.00
CA ARG A 29 -9.43 -9.81 2.13
C ARG A 29 -9.93 -11.26 2.24
N ARG A 30 -9.99 -11.98 1.13
CA ARG A 30 -10.38 -13.39 1.11
C ARG A 30 -9.23 -14.33 1.48
N ASN A 31 -8.00 -13.82 1.47
CA ASN A 31 -6.82 -14.63 1.82
C ASN A 31 -6.70 -14.72 3.34
N PRO A 32 -6.85 -15.93 3.92
CA PRO A 32 -6.82 -16.06 5.39
C PRO A 32 -5.51 -15.61 6.02
N LEU A 33 -4.38 -15.86 5.35
CA LEU A 33 -3.08 -15.45 5.86
C LEU A 33 -3.01 -13.92 5.99
N PHE A 34 -3.42 -13.20 4.95
CA PHE A 34 -3.46 -11.74 4.99
C PHE A 34 -4.46 -11.24 6.03
N ALA A 35 -5.65 -11.83 6.08
CA ALA A 35 -6.71 -11.38 6.99
C ALA A 35 -6.32 -11.52 8.46
N PHE A 36 -5.68 -12.62 8.84
CA PHE A 36 -5.33 -12.89 10.23
C PHE A 36 -3.96 -12.35 10.64
N GLN A 37 -3.01 -12.25 9.70
CA GLN A 37 -1.68 -11.75 10.01
C GLN A 37 -1.59 -10.26 9.71
N ARG A 38 -1.82 -9.42 10.75
CA ARG A 38 -1.84 -7.97 10.61
C ARG A 38 -0.45 -7.37 10.34
N ARG A 39 0.62 -8.12 10.53
CA ARG A 39 1.99 -7.66 10.25
C ARG A 39 2.31 -7.69 8.76
N ILE A 40 1.51 -8.40 7.96
CA ILE A 40 1.68 -8.38 6.50
C ILE A 40 1.29 -7.00 5.99
N GLY A 41 2.25 -6.29 5.44
CA GLY A 41 2.05 -4.96 4.89
C GLY A 41 2.00 -4.98 3.37
N GLY A 42 2.14 -3.80 2.77
CA GLY A 42 2.14 -3.64 1.31
C GLY A 42 3.32 -2.81 0.84
N LEU A 43 3.91 -3.23 -0.27
CA LEU A 43 4.89 -2.44 -1.00
C LEU A 43 4.22 -1.94 -2.26
N ILE A 44 4.11 -0.63 -2.41
CA ILE A 44 3.46 0.00 -3.56
C ILE A 44 4.53 0.74 -4.35
N ASP A 45 4.92 0.18 -5.50
CA ASP A 45 5.92 0.79 -6.36
C ASP A 45 5.24 1.75 -7.33
N ARG A 46 5.53 3.04 -7.18
CA ARG A 46 4.97 4.10 -8.01
C ARG A 46 5.99 4.71 -8.97
N THR A 47 7.12 4.04 -9.18
CA THR A 47 8.22 4.54 -10.03
C THR A 47 7.75 4.96 -11.41
N HIS A 48 6.83 4.19 -12.00
CA HIS A 48 6.33 4.42 -13.36
C HIS A 48 4.89 4.93 -13.38
N ALA A 49 4.35 5.32 -12.23
CA ALA A 49 2.99 5.82 -12.15
C ALA A 49 2.96 7.33 -12.32
N GLY A 50 1.97 7.81 -13.07
CA GLY A 50 1.66 9.23 -13.11
C GLY A 50 0.80 9.65 -11.93
N PRO A 51 0.41 10.95 -11.84
CA PRO A 51 -0.50 11.40 -10.81
C PRO A 51 -1.83 10.64 -10.93
N PRO A 52 -2.39 10.13 -9.81
CA PRO A 52 -3.66 9.42 -9.87
C PRO A 52 -4.82 10.40 -10.14
N PRO A 53 -5.84 9.98 -10.89
CA PRO A 53 -7.03 10.80 -11.04
C PRO A 53 -7.71 11.06 -9.68
N THR A 54 -8.33 12.22 -9.54
CA THR A 54 -9.04 12.57 -8.30
C THR A 54 -10.15 11.55 -7.99
N GLU A 55 -10.87 11.11 -9.02
CA GLU A 55 -11.95 10.12 -8.84
C GLU A 55 -11.42 8.81 -8.26
N PHE A 56 -10.23 8.39 -8.68
CA PHE A 56 -9.59 7.19 -8.13
C PHE A 56 -9.30 7.38 -6.64
N THR A 57 -8.68 8.50 -6.29
CA THR A 57 -8.31 8.79 -4.89
C THR A 57 -9.55 8.87 -4.00
N ASP A 58 -10.60 9.55 -4.45
CA ASP A 58 -11.84 9.68 -3.70
C ASP A 58 -12.53 8.33 -3.51
N ALA A 59 -12.54 7.49 -4.54
CA ALA A 59 -13.15 6.17 -4.47
C ALA A 59 -12.40 5.25 -3.51
N VAL A 60 -11.07 5.29 -3.54
CA VAL A 60 -10.22 4.53 -2.60
C VAL A 60 -10.48 4.97 -1.16
N ALA A 61 -10.50 6.27 -0.92
CA ALA A 61 -10.75 6.81 0.42
C ALA A 61 -12.12 6.38 0.94
N ALA A 62 -13.15 6.43 0.10
CA ALA A 62 -14.49 5.99 0.48
C ALA A 62 -14.54 4.50 0.80
N TYR A 63 -13.88 3.67 0.00
CA TYR A 63 -13.81 2.23 0.24
C TYR A 63 -13.13 1.93 1.58
N ILE A 64 -11.99 2.57 1.84
CA ILE A 64 -11.23 2.35 3.07
C ILE A 64 -12.04 2.77 4.30
N SER A 65 -12.79 3.87 4.22
CA SER A 65 -13.62 4.31 5.35
C SER A 65 -14.77 3.35 5.65
N GLN A 66 -15.22 2.58 4.66
CA GLN A 66 -16.23 1.54 4.85
C GLN A 66 -15.65 0.25 5.45
N HIS A 67 -14.32 0.12 5.46
CA HIS A 67 -13.63 -1.05 5.96
C HIS A 67 -12.53 -0.64 6.94
N PRO A 68 -12.89 -0.12 8.12
CA PRO A 68 -11.92 0.54 9.02
C PRO A 68 -10.83 -0.39 9.58
N LEU A 69 -11.03 -1.70 9.54
CA LEU A 69 -10.04 -2.64 10.03
C LEU A 69 -9.09 -3.16 8.96
N LEU A 70 -9.34 -2.82 7.69
CA LEU A 70 -8.57 -3.34 6.57
C LEU A 70 -7.08 -3.01 6.69
N LEU A 71 -6.75 -1.75 6.96
CA LEU A 71 -5.37 -1.26 6.99
C LEU A 71 -4.82 -0.99 8.38
N LYS A 72 -5.63 -1.06 9.40
CA LYS A 72 -5.23 -0.68 10.76
C LYS A 72 -4.00 -1.47 11.22
N GLY A 73 -2.94 -0.76 11.55
CA GLY A 73 -1.69 -1.33 12.05
C GLY A 73 -0.80 -1.97 10.99
N ARG A 74 -1.20 -1.96 9.72
CA ARG A 74 -0.38 -2.51 8.63
C ARG A 74 0.62 -1.47 8.15
N ARG A 75 1.82 -1.92 7.81
CA ARG A 75 2.85 -1.06 7.21
C ARG A 75 2.67 -0.99 5.71
N LEU A 76 2.66 0.22 5.16
CA LEU A 76 2.58 0.45 3.72
C LEU A 76 3.81 1.24 3.29
N ALA A 77 4.63 0.63 2.45
CA ALA A 77 5.83 1.25 1.92
C ALA A 77 5.59 1.68 0.47
N PHE A 78 5.74 2.96 0.20
CA PHE A 78 5.61 3.51 -1.14
C PHE A 78 7.01 3.74 -1.71
N VAL A 79 7.26 3.27 -2.92
CA VAL A 79 8.56 3.45 -3.57
C VAL A 79 8.41 4.45 -4.72
N ALA A 80 9.24 5.49 -4.70
CA ALA A 80 9.25 6.52 -5.73
C ALA A 80 10.68 7.03 -5.89
N HIS A 81 11.21 6.98 -7.12
CA HIS A 81 12.63 7.28 -7.37
C HIS A 81 12.92 8.75 -7.66
N ASP A 82 11.92 9.56 -7.95
CA ASP A 82 12.11 10.99 -8.23
C ASP A 82 11.25 11.85 -7.32
N THR A 83 11.54 13.15 -7.29
CA THR A 83 10.87 14.11 -6.39
C THR A 83 9.37 14.22 -6.67
N GLU A 84 9.00 14.21 -7.96
CA GLU A 84 7.60 14.35 -8.35
C GLU A 84 6.77 13.14 -7.93
N SER A 85 7.28 11.94 -8.23
CA SER A 85 6.63 10.70 -7.80
C SER A 85 6.58 10.57 -6.28
N ALA A 86 7.60 11.05 -5.58
CA ALA A 86 7.63 11.03 -4.13
C ALA A 86 6.54 11.92 -3.52
N ALA A 87 6.28 13.10 -4.12
CA ALA A 87 5.21 13.98 -3.65
C ALA A 87 3.85 13.30 -3.78
N ASP A 88 3.58 12.65 -4.91
CA ASP A 88 2.34 11.91 -5.13
C ASP A 88 2.21 10.73 -4.16
N ALA A 89 3.32 10.03 -3.92
CA ALA A 89 3.36 8.92 -2.98
C ALA A 89 3.05 9.36 -1.56
N TRP A 90 3.57 10.52 -1.12
CA TRP A 90 3.28 11.06 0.20
C TRP A 90 1.82 11.42 0.39
N LEU A 91 1.16 11.96 -0.65
CA LEU A 91 -0.27 12.25 -0.59
C LEU A 91 -1.08 10.96 -0.36
N HIS A 92 -0.75 9.90 -1.07
CA HIS A 92 -1.40 8.61 -0.88
C HIS A 92 -1.08 8.01 0.49
N ALA A 93 0.18 8.09 0.92
CA ALA A 93 0.58 7.57 2.23
C ALA A 93 -0.23 8.21 3.35
N ARG A 94 -0.46 9.52 3.29
CA ARG A 94 -1.24 10.23 4.29
C ARG A 94 -2.71 9.78 4.31
N MET A 95 -3.27 9.53 3.13
CA MET A 95 -4.64 9.01 3.04
C MET A 95 -4.78 7.68 3.76
N TYR A 96 -3.81 6.78 3.56
CA TYR A 96 -3.82 5.48 4.23
C TYR A 96 -3.52 5.59 5.73
N GLU A 97 -2.69 6.55 6.14
CA GLU A 97 -2.45 6.80 7.56
C GLU A 97 -3.72 7.23 8.29
N GLU A 98 -4.56 8.02 7.64
CA GLU A 98 -5.85 8.40 8.21
C GLU A 98 -6.76 7.20 8.44
N ALA A 99 -6.54 6.12 7.69
CA ALA A 99 -7.27 4.86 7.87
C ALA A 99 -6.60 3.90 8.86
N GLY A 100 -5.54 4.35 9.54
CA GLY A 100 -4.87 3.56 10.58
C GLY A 100 -3.62 2.82 10.13
N ALA A 101 -3.21 2.94 8.88
CA ALA A 101 -1.98 2.33 8.39
C ALA A 101 -0.75 3.10 8.85
N ILE A 102 0.39 2.43 8.88
CA ILE A 102 1.70 3.03 9.14
C ILE A 102 2.40 3.13 7.79
N SER A 103 2.45 4.33 7.23
CA SER A 103 2.92 4.54 5.85
C SER A 103 4.20 5.37 5.80
N THR A 104 5.07 5.05 4.85
CA THR A 104 6.24 5.89 4.57
C THR A 104 6.66 5.74 3.11
N VAL A 105 7.50 6.65 2.64
CA VAL A 105 7.96 6.67 1.25
C VAL A 105 9.47 6.43 1.22
N PHE A 106 9.88 5.54 0.33
CA PHE A 106 11.28 5.17 0.13
C PHE A 106 11.71 5.46 -1.31
N SER A 107 12.99 5.75 -1.50
CA SER A 107 13.58 5.88 -2.84
C SER A 107 14.13 4.56 -3.35
N SER A 108 14.18 3.52 -2.53
CA SER A 108 14.76 2.22 -2.85
C SER A 108 13.82 1.10 -2.42
N GLN A 109 13.65 0.09 -3.30
CA GLN A 109 12.87 -1.09 -2.94
C GLN A 109 13.52 -1.88 -1.80
N ASP A 110 14.85 -1.96 -1.77
CA ASP A 110 15.56 -2.70 -0.73
C ASP A 110 15.27 -2.12 0.66
N ASP A 111 15.28 -0.80 0.78
CA ASP A 111 14.98 -0.13 2.04
C ASP A 111 13.52 -0.37 2.43
N ALA A 112 12.62 -0.30 1.46
CA ALA A 112 11.20 -0.54 1.70
C ALA A 112 10.94 -1.97 2.19
N VAL A 113 11.55 -2.96 1.54
CA VAL A 113 11.43 -4.36 1.92
C VAL A 113 11.97 -4.59 3.34
N GLY A 114 13.13 -4.03 3.64
CA GLY A 114 13.71 -4.14 4.98
C GLY A 114 12.78 -3.61 6.06
N TRP A 115 12.20 -2.43 5.82
CA TRP A 115 11.27 -1.82 6.75
C TRP A 115 9.99 -2.66 6.94
N LEU A 116 9.45 -3.22 5.84
CA LEU A 116 8.26 -4.07 5.93
C LEU A 116 8.52 -5.34 6.73
N ARG A 117 9.70 -5.93 6.58
CA ARG A 117 10.08 -7.15 7.29
C ARG A 117 10.35 -6.91 8.77
N GLU A 118 10.71 -5.70 9.16
CA GLU A 118 10.88 -5.36 10.58
C GLU A 118 9.62 -5.60 11.40
N ALA A 119 8.45 -5.53 10.80
CA ALA A 119 7.19 -5.81 11.50
C ALA A 119 7.15 -7.21 12.11
N PHE A 120 7.88 -8.16 11.52
CA PHE A 120 7.93 -9.54 12.01
C PHE A 120 9.01 -9.77 13.06
N THR A 121 9.93 -8.82 13.21
CA THR A 121 11.00 -8.90 14.20
C THR A 121 10.71 -8.07 15.46
N GLU A 122 9.80 -7.12 15.36
CA GLU A 122 9.35 -6.34 16.50
C GLU A 122 8.40 -7.19 17.34
N GLY A 123 8.86 -7.53 18.46
CA GLY A 123 8.21 -8.41 19.38
C GLY A 123 6.86 -8.09 19.82
#